data_aa948e5c842626920dec26c3451bf357
#
_entry.id   aa948e5c842626920dec26c3451bf357
#
_cell.length_a   1.000
_cell.length_b   1.000
_cell.length_c   1.000
_cell.angle_alpha   90.00
_cell.angle_beta   90.00
_cell.angle_gamma   90.00
#
_symmetry.space_group_name_H-M   'P 1'
#
loop_
_entity.id
_entity.type
_entity.pdbx_description
1 polymer ?
#
loop_
_entity_poly.entity_id
_entity_poly.type
_entity_poly.pdbx_seq_one_letter_code
_entity_poly.pdbx_strand_id
1 'polypeptide(L)'
;MVTVRALLLALAVSLFTAQPESSRPSFAEFLAGVRAEALSRGIREAVLDEALADIGEPSAVVIERDRTQAEAVLPLEKYVDQRLMPRQIAAGREMLARHHDLLEEIGAAYGVPPALIVGILGLESNFGRFSGVRPTIAALATLAWDPRRSALFRRELFAALEILNRGDIEFPKLRGSWAGAMGQVQFIPSSYLKFAVDYDGDGRRDIWATPADVFASIANYMQGHGWAADATWGREVKISGNAKRRIANEVERRDGTCQARRDMTTGLPVERWRALGVRTLNGQRLPPATPNAALVSGRSRSFLVYQNYDALLEYNCAHSYAIAAGLLADRIGARQAPRGEPTQQIPKAPQPPQAPRTRGQQAAEKPSLK
;
A
#
# COMPACT_ATOMS: atom_id res chain seq x y z
N MET A 1 -18.37 -30.07 -85.38
CA MET A 1 -19.43 -30.31 -84.40
C MET A 1 -18.76 -30.09 -83.05
N VAL A 2 -18.97 -28.89 -82.42
CA VAL A 2 -18.40 -28.49 -81.12
C VAL A 2 -19.59 -28.26 -80.21
N THR A 3 -19.72 -29.12 -79.21
CA THR A 3 -20.79 -29.06 -78.17
C THR A 3 -20.36 -28.15 -77.03
N VAL A 4 -21.08 -27.03 -76.90
CA VAL A 4 -20.91 -26.06 -75.75
C VAL A 4 -21.70 -26.61 -74.56
N ARG A 5 -21.01 -26.93 -73.45
CA ARG A 5 -21.64 -27.25 -72.18
C ARG A 5 -21.72 -25.93 -71.34
N ALA A 6 -22.96 -25.49 -71.13
CA ALA A 6 -23.22 -24.37 -70.20
C ALA A 6 -23.13 -24.84 -68.75
N LEU A 7 -22.28 -24.22 -68.00
CA LEU A 7 -22.13 -24.40 -66.51
C LEU A 7 -23.01 -23.37 -65.80
N LEU A 8 -24.08 -23.81 -65.17
CA LEU A 8 -24.91 -22.98 -64.28
C LEU A 8 -24.25 -22.92 -62.92
N LEU A 9 -23.69 -21.72 -62.53
CA LEU A 9 -23.19 -21.43 -61.22
C LEU A 9 -24.38 -20.98 -60.34
N ALA A 10 -24.82 -21.82 -59.38
CA ALA A 10 -25.79 -21.43 -58.35
C ALA A 10 -25.09 -20.63 -57.26
N LEU A 11 -25.44 -19.32 -57.15
CA LEU A 11 -24.99 -18.42 -56.10
C LEU A 11 -25.85 -18.71 -54.87
N ALA A 12 -25.30 -19.44 -53.90
CA ALA A 12 -25.90 -19.58 -52.56
C ALA A 12 -25.65 -18.29 -51.79
N VAL A 13 -26.66 -17.42 -51.70
CA VAL A 13 -26.67 -16.28 -50.80
C VAL A 13 -26.90 -16.79 -49.38
N SER A 14 -25.83 -16.95 -48.61
CA SER A 14 -25.91 -17.21 -47.15
C SER A 14 -26.42 -15.94 -46.47
N LEU A 15 -27.68 -15.95 -46.07
CA LEU A 15 -28.25 -14.98 -45.15
C LEU A 15 -27.56 -15.16 -43.78
N PHE A 16 -26.51 -14.39 -43.51
CA PHE A 16 -26.00 -14.18 -42.16
C PHE A 16 -27.09 -13.42 -41.39
N THR A 17 -27.91 -14.13 -40.64
CA THR A 17 -28.73 -13.53 -39.59
C THR A 17 -27.76 -13.02 -38.54
N ALA A 18 -27.58 -11.70 -38.51
CA ALA A 18 -26.91 -11.05 -37.38
C ALA A 18 -27.68 -11.45 -36.12
N GLN A 19 -27.04 -12.22 -35.24
CA GLN A 19 -27.58 -12.44 -33.90
C GLN A 19 -27.74 -11.04 -33.26
N PRO A 20 -28.89 -10.72 -32.64
CA PRO A 20 -29.04 -9.49 -31.94
C PRO A 20 -27.94 -9.45 -30.86
N GLU A 21 -27.10 -8.42 -30.88
CA GLU A 21 -26.26 -8.08 -29.74
C GLU A 21 -27.18 -8.13 -28.53
N SER A 22 -26.87 -8.98 -27.57
CA SER A 22 -27.63 -9.06 -26.31
C SER A 22 -27.59 -7.67 -25.69
N SER A 23 -28.72 -6.96 -25.84
CA SER A 23 -28.83 -5.62 -25.29
C SER A 23 -28.55 -5.70 -23.79
N ARG A 24 -27.57 -4.91 -23.30
CA ARG A 24 -27.23 -4.82 -21.90
C ARG A 24 -28.52 -4.61 -21.10
N PRO A 25 -28.76 -5.36 -20.00
CA PRO A 25 -29.95 -5.15 -19.19
C PRO A 25 -29.97 -3.72 -18.65
N SER A 26 -31.14 -3.13 -18.55
CA SER A 26 -31.32 -1.87 -17.85
C SER A 26 -30.77 -1.99 -16.42
N PHE A 27 -30.44 -0.87 -15.80
CA PHE A 27 -29.92 -0.91 -14.43
C PHE A 27 -30.94 -1.50 -13.43
N ALA A 28 -32.21 -1.26 -13.66
CA ALA A 28 -33.30 -1.82 -12.85
C ALA A 28 -33.38 -3.36 -13.00
N GLU A 29 -33.31 -3.89 -14.23
CA GLU A 29 -33.26 -5.34 -14.47
C GLU A 29 -32.02 -5.98 -13.88
N PHE A 30 -30.86 -5.29 -13.93
CA PHE A 30 -29.65 -5.74 -13.30
C PHE A 30 -29.83 -5.83 -11.78
N LEU A 31 -30.38 -4.82 -11.12
CA LEU A 31 -30.63 -4.82 -9.67
C LEU A 31 -31.64 -5.89 -9.27
N ALA A 32 -32.68 -6.12 -10.07
CA ALA A 32 -33.62 -7.22 -9.85
C ALA A 32 -32.92 -8.58 -9.90
N GLY A 33 -32.02 -8.77 -10.87
CA GLY A 33 -31.16 -9.96 -10.96
C GLY A 33 -30.21 -10.11 -9.77
N VAL A 34 -29.60 -9.02 -9.30
CA VAL A 34 -28.78 -9.02 -8.09
C VAL A 34 -29.59 -9.44 -6.86
N ARG A 35 -30.82 -8.89 -6.69
CA ARG A 35 -31.72 -9.25 -5.59
C ARG A 35 -32.06 -10.74 -5.60
N ALA A 36 -32.49 -11.26 -6.75
CA ALA A 36 -32.84 -12.68 -6.89
C ALA A 36 -31.66 -13.62 -6.55
N GLU A 37 -30.48 -13.31 -7.06
CA GLU A 37 -29.28 -14.08 -6.76
C GLU A 37 -28.85 -13.94 -5.27
N ALA A 38 -28.98 -12.77 -4.68
CA ALA A 38 -28.64 -12.55 -3.26
C ALA A 38 -29.55 -13.36 -2.34
N LEU A 39 -30.87 -13.41 -2.63
CA LEU A 39 -31.81 -14.27 -1.91
C LEU A 39 -31.41 -15.76 -2.03
N SER A 40 -31.04 -16.22 -3.23
CA SER A 40 -30.60 -17.60 -3.45
C SER A 40 -29.29 -17.94 -2.71
N ARG A 41 -28.48 -16.94 -2.36
CA ARG A 41 -27.27 -17.06 -1.55
C ARG A 41 -27.53 -16.95 -0.04
N GLY A 42 -28.79 -16.79 0.38
CA GLY A 42 -29.15 -16.70 1.79
C GLY A 42 -29.03 -15.31 2.41
N ILE A 43 -28.91 -14.25 1.62
CA ILE A 43 -28.99 -12.89 2.11
C ILE A 43 -30.46 -12.60 2.50
N ARG A 44 -30.67 -12.13 3.71
CA ARG A 44 -32.01 -11.84 4.23
C ARG A 44 -32.70 -10.76 3.39
N GLU A 45 -34.01 -10.95 3.16
CA GLU A 45 -34.80 -10.03 2.37
C GLU A 45 -34.79 -8.60 2.93
N ALA A 46 -34.92 -8.46 4.26
CA ALA A 46 -34.87 -7.15 4.92
C ALA A 46 -33.53 -6.40 4.67
N VAL A 47 -32.41 -7.11 4.55
CA VAL A 47 -31.10 -6.49 4.18
C VAL A 47 -31.15 -5.97 2.75
N LEU A 48 -31.75 -6.71 1.84
CA LEU A 48 -31.86 -6.30 0.43
C LEU A 48 -32.85 -5.15 0.26
N ASP A 49 -33.92 -5.14 1.02
CA ASP A 49 -34.91 -4.04 1.03
C ASP A 49 -34.25 -2.73 1.45
N GLU A 50 -33.39 -2.76 2.47
CA GLU A 50 -32.67 -1.59 2.93
C GLU A 50 -31.51 -1.21 1.96
N ALA A 51 -30.73 -2.20 1.55
CA ALA A 51 -29.49 -1.95 0.79
C ALA A 51 -29.74 -1.51 -0.66
N LEU A 52 -30.86 -1.91 -1.30
CA LEU A 52 -31.15 -1.64 -2.69
C LEU A 52 -32.27 -0.61 -2.91
N ALA A 53 -32.99 -0.18 -1.86
CA ALA A 53 -34.18 0.67 -1.95
C ALA A 53 -33.94 1.99 -2.71
N ASP A 54 -32.86 2.68 -2.40
CA ASP A 54 -32.57 4.01 -2.91
C ASP A 54 -31.59 4.02 -4.11
N ILE A 55 -31.39 2.87 -4.75
CA ILE A 55 -30.48 2.76 -5.90
C ILE A 55 -31.31 2.78 -7.20
N GLY A 56 -31.65 3.98 -7.69
CA GLY A 56 -32.46 4.13 -8.91
C GLY A 56 -31.63 4.11 -10.19
N GLU A 57 -30.46 4.75 -10.20
CA GLU A 57 -29.65 4.97 -11.39
C GLU A 57 -28.15 4.71 -11.11
N PRO A 58 -27.37 4.31 -12.14
CA PRO A 58 -25.95 4.16 -11.97
C PRO A 58 -25.27 5.52 -11.75
N SER A 59 -24.35 5.59 -10.81
CA SER A 59 -23.64 6.84 -10.45
C SER A 59 -22.68 7.27 -11.55
N ALA A 60 -23.01 8.34 -12.28
CA ALA A 60 -22.14 8.92 -13.32
C ALA A 60 -20.75 9.29 -12.77
N VAL A 61 -20.68 9.80 -11.53
CA VAL A 61 -19.41 10.17 -10.88
C VAL A 61 -18.54 8.94 -10.60
N VAL A 62 -19.13 7.79 -10.26
CA VAL A 62 -18.40 6.53 -10.06
C VAL A 62 -17.83 6.04 -11.37
N ILE A 63 -18.63 6.07 -12.45
CA ILE A 63 -18.21 5.67 -13.81
C ILE A 63 -17.08 6.58 -14.31
N GLU A 64 -17.20 7.89 -14.13
CA GLU A 64 -16.17 8.85 -14.53
C GLU A 64 -14.85 8.62 -13.77
N ARG A 65 -14.93 8.42 -12.46
CA ARG A 65 -13.76 8.10 -11.63
C ARG A 65 -13.07 6.83 -12.08
N ASP A 66 -13.84 5.79 -12.41
CA ASP A 66 -13.29 4.52 -12.90
C ASP A 66 -12.58 4.68 -14.26
N ARG A 67 -13.06 5.59 -15.12
CA ARG A 67 -12.45 5.89 -16.43
C ARG A 67 -11.19 6.75 -16.31
N THR A 68 -11.17 7.72 -15.41
CA THR A 68 -10.09 8.72 -15.32
C THR A 68 -8.93 8.29 -14.41
N GLN A 69 -9.16 7.40 -13.46
CA GLN A 69 -8.11 7.01 -12.50
C GLN A 69 -6.99 6.15 -13.11
N ALA A 70 -7.26 5.45 -14.22
CA ALA A 70 -6.23 4.72 -14.95
C ALA A 70 -5.12 5.61 -15.53
N GLU A 71 -5.38 6.93 -15.68
CA GLU A 71 -4.48 7.87 -16.34
C GLU A 71 -3.63 8.70 -15.37
N ALA A 72 -3.95 8.74 -14.08
CA ALA A 72 -3.31 9.62 -13.09
C ALA A 72 -2.27 8.90 -12.23
N VAL A 73 -1.34 8.14 -12.84
CA VAL A 73 -0.22 7.54 -12.11
C VAL A 73 0.85 8.60 -11.86
N LEU A 74 0.92 9.11 -10.62
CA LEU A 74 2.03 9.97 -10.21
C LEU A 74 3.36 9.21 -10.32
N PRO A 75 4.45 9.86 -10.79
CA PRO A 75 5.78 9.31 -10.68
C PRO A 75 6.09 8.87 -9.24
N LEU A 76 6.82 7.76 -9.08
CA LEU A 76 7.17 7.16 -7.80
C LEU A 76 7.69 8.20 -6.80
N GLU A 77 8.67 9.01 -7.21
CA GLU A 77 9.30 10.00 -6.34
C GLU A 77 8.28 11.04 -5.84
N LYS A 78 7.47 11.58 -6.75
CA LYS A 78 6.46 12.59 -6.41
C LYS A 78 5.42 12.02 -5.44
N TYR A 79 4.98 10.78 -5.64
CA TYR A 79 4.05 10.12 -4.74
C TYR A 79 4.68 9.94 -3.34
N VAL A 80 5.90 9.40 -3.29
CA VAL A 80 6.65 9.19 -2.04
C VAL A 80 6.84 10.51 -1.29
N ASP A 81 7.27 11.58 -1.97
CA ASP A 81 7.50 12.88 -1.34
C ASP A 81 6.21 13.46 -0.73
N GLN A 82 5.07 13.28 -1.40
CA GLN A 82 3.76 13.70 -0.88
C GLN A 82 3.31 12.89 0.35
N ARG A 83 3.70 11.62 0.44
CA ARG A 83 3.29 10.72 1.54
C ARG A 83 4.23 10.76 2.73
N LEU A 84 5.49 11.17 2.54
CA LEU A 84 6.51 11.25 3.60
C LEU A 84 6.74 12.67 4.14
N MET A 85 5.73 13.54 4.06
CA MET A 85 5.85 14.88 4.64
C MET A 85 6.03 14.83 6.17
N PRO A 86 6.75 15.78 6.77
CA PRO A 86 7.01 15.80 8.22
C PRO A 86 5.74 15.67 9.07
N ARG A 87 4.63 16.26 8.63
CA ARG A 87 3.32 16.16 9.30
C ARG A 87 2.78 14.73 9.32
N GLN A 88 2.99 13.95 8.27
CA GLN A 88 2.54 12.56 8.20
C GLN A 88 3.37 11.67 9.11
N ILE A 89 4.68 11.87 9.11
CA ILE A 89 5.58 11.14 10.01
C ILE A 89 5.26 11.47 11.47
N ALA A 90 5.00 12.74 11.80
CA ALA A 90 4.63 13.16 13.14
C ALA A 90 3.29 12.53 13.59
N ALA A 91 2.26 12.56 12.73
CA ALA A 91 0.98 11.93 13.01
C ALA A 91 1.10 10.41 13.21
N GLY A 92 1.93 9.74 12.40
CA GLY A 92 2.21 8.31 12.57
C GLY A 92 2.90 7.99 13.90
N ARG A 93 3.86 8.79 14.31
CA ARG A 93 4.53 8.64 15.61
C ARG A 93 3.59 8.88 16.78
N GLU A 94 2.71 9.86 16.66
CA GLU A 94 1.69 10.12 17.67
C GLU A 94 0.72 8.94 17.79
N MET A 95 0.26 8.38 16.67
CA MET A 95 -0.60 7.19 16.62
C MET A 95 0.11 5.99 17.27
N LEU A 96 1.37 5.74 16.90
CA LEU A 96 2.18 4.66 17.47
C LEU A 96 2.35 4.82 19.00
N ALA A 97 2.59 6.04 19.47
CA ALA A 97 2.74 6.30 20.90
C ALA A 97 1.40 6.18 21.66
N ARG A 98 0.31 6.67 21.08
CA ARG A 98 -1.04 6.62 21.68
C ARG A 98 -1.54 5.21 21.90
N HIS A 99 -1.23 4.31 20.99
CA HIS A 99 -1.70 2.91 20.99
C HIS A 99 -0.55 1.92 21.16
N HIS A 100 0.51 2.32 21.85
CA HIS A 100 1.77 1.56 21.96
C HIS A 100 1.54 0.11 22.36
N ASP A 101 0.92 -0.14 23.49
CA ASP A 101 0.79 -1.48 24.08
C ASP A 101 -0.07 -2.40 23.18
N LEU A 102 -1.18 -1.89 22.66
CA LEU A 102 -2.03 -2.62 21.73
C LEU A 102 -1.31 -2.95 20.41
N LEU A 103 -0.54 -2.01 19.87
CA LEU A 103 0.21 -2.23 18.63
C LEU A 103 1.37 -3.20 18.82
N GLU A 104 2.05 -3.20 19.98
CA GLU A 104 3.08 -4.19 20.31
C GLU A 104 2.49 -5.59 20.47
N GLU A 105 1.33 -5.71 21.15
CA GLU A 105 0.61 -6.98 21.29
C GLU A 105 0.21 -7.55 19.93
N ILE A 106 -0.44 -6.75 19.08
CA ILE A 106 -0.84 -7.15 17.73
C ILE A 106 0.39 -7.44 16.87
N GLY A 107 1.41 -6.60 16.95
CA GLY A 107 2.67 -6.79 16.22
C GLY A 107 3.33 -8.13 16.55
N ALA A 108 3.36 -8.51 17.83
CA ALA A 108 3.87 -9.79 18.29
C ALA A 108 3.00 -10.97 17.81
N ALA A 109 1.67 -10.84 17.88
CA ALA A 109 0.73 -11.90 17.50
C ALA A 109 0.79 -12.22 15.99
N TYR A 110 0.93 -11.22 15.13
CA TYR A 110 0.92 -11.39 13.67
C TYR A 110 2.31 -11.32 13.02
N GLY A 111 3.36 -11.03 13.78
CA GLY A 111 4.72 -10.86 13.25
C GLY A 111 4.89 -9.63 12.35
N VAL A 112 4.06 -8.60 12.52
CA VAL A 112 4.05 -7.39 11.69
C VAL A 112 4.49 -6.18 12.53
N PRO A 113 5.54 -5.44 12.14
CA PRO A 113 6.01 -4.31 12.94
C PRO A 113 4.92 -3.26 13.18
N PRO A 114 4.71 -2.78 14.42
CA PRO A 114 3.76 -1.72 14.77
C PRO A 114 3.84 -0.49 13.86
N ALA A 115 5.05 -0.06 13.54
CA ALA A 115 5.28 1.08 12.65
C ALA A 115 4.76 0.84 11.22
N LEU A 116 4.75 -0.42 10.75
CA LEU A 116 4.20 -0.76 9.43
C LEU A 116 2.67 -0.72 9.44
N ILE A 117 2.04 -1.26 10.48
CA ILE A 117 0.58 -1.20 10.67
C ILE A 117 0.12 0.26 10.62
N VAL A 118 0.78 1.12 11.40
CA VAL A 118 0.50 2.57 11.43
C VAL A 118 0.82 3.24 10.09
N GLY A 119 1.89 2.85 9.41
CA GLY A 119 2.27 3.37 8.10
C GLY A 119 1.21 3.09 7.02
N ILE A 120 0.71 1.86 6.96
CA ILE A 120 -0.39 1.46 6.06
C ILE A 120 -1.65 2.26 6.39
N LEU A 121 -2.06 2.33 7.66
CA LEU A 121 -3.22 3.13 8.08
C LEU A 121 -3.08 4.61 7.68
N GLY A 122 -1.86 5.14 7.77
CA GLY A 122 -1.56 6.51 7.34
C GLY A 122 -1.78 6.74 5.84
N LEU A 123 -1.42 5.76 5.00
CA LEU A 123 -1.61 5.84 3.56
C LEU A 123 -3.08 5.67 3.16
N GLU A 124 -3.79 4.74 3.79
CA GLU A 124 -5.16 4.38 3.43
C GLU A 124 -6.19 5.44 3.85
N SER A 125 -6.09 5.89 5.07
CA SER A 125 -7.13 6.75 5.66
C SER A 125 -6.62 8.01 6.32
N ASN A 126 -5.34 8.38 6.11
CA ASN A 126 -4.70 9.48 6.85
C ASN A 126 -4.87 9.28 8.38
N PHE A 127 -4.50 8.10 8.86
CA PHE A 127 -4.62 7.70 10.27
C PHE A 127 -6.07 7.72 10.78
N GLY A 128 -7.00 7.14 10.03
CA GLY A 128 -8.40 7.03 10.37
C GLY A 128 -9.26 8.28 10.14
N ARG A 129 -8.69 9.35 9.58
CA ARG A 129 -9.43 10.60 9.31
C ARG A 129 -10.35 10.53 8.09
N PHE A 130 -10.10 9.57 7.19
CA PHE A 130 -10.87 9.35 5.97
C PHE A 130 -11.13 7.87 5.76
N SER A 131 -12.38 7.44 5.93
CA SER A 131 -12.81 6.06 5.69
C SER A 131 -13.68 5.89 4.44
N GLY A 132 -13.81 6.96 3.64
CA GLY A 132 -14.71 7.03 2.49
C GLY A 132 -16.06 7.65 2.85
N VAL A 133 -16.70 8.26 1.84
CA VAL A 133 -17.96 9.02 2.03
C VAL A 133 -19.10 8.52 1.15
N ARG A 134 -18.83 7.57 0.25
CA ARG A 134 -19.83 7.11 -0.73
C ARG A 134 -20.57 5.89 -0.22
N PRO A 135 -21.87 5.75 -0.50
CA PRO A 135 -22.61 4.51 -0.24
C PRO A 135 -21.94 3.36 -1.01
N THR A 136 -21.42 2.38 -0.29
CA THR A 136 -20.62 1.30 -0.87
C THR A 136 -21.44 0.42 -1.81
N ILE A 137 -22.67 0.08 -1.44
CA ILE A 137 -23.53 -0.78 -2.28
C ILE A 137 -23.86 -0.09 -3.61
N ALA A 138 -24.22 1.19 -3.59
CA ALA A 138 -24.52 1.95 -4.82
C ALA A 138 -23.30 2.07 -5.74
N ALA A 139 -22.12 2.31 -5.16
CA ALA A 139 -20.87 2.37 -5.93
C ALA A 139 -20.55 1.03 -6.58
N LEU A 140 -20.62 -0.07 -5.83
CA LEU A 140 -20.34 -1.42 -6.33
C LEU A 140 -21.41 -1.89 -7.34
N ALA A 141 -22.70 -1.59 -7.13
CA ALA A 141 -23.75 -1.89 -8.09
C ALA A 141 -23.51 -1.18 -9.43
N THR A 142 -23.13 0.10 -9.39
CA THR A 142 -22.76 0.88 -10.59
C THR A 142 -21.60 0.24 -11.35
N LEU A 143 -20.53 -0.13 -10.67
CA LEU A 143 -19.34 -0.74 -11.28
C LEU A 143 -19.57 -2.20 -11.72
N ALA A 144 -20.44 -2.93 -11.01
CA ALA A 144 -20.84 -4.28 -11.40
C ALA A 144 -21.72 -4.28 -12.67
N TRP A 145 -22.48 -3.22 -12.87
CA TRP A 145 -23.28 -3.02 -14.06
C TRP A 145 -22.45 -2.52 -15.25
N ASP A 146 -21.34 -1.76 -15.05
CA ASP A 146 -20.44 -1.35 -16.12
C ASP A 146 -19.67 -2.55 -16.68
N PRO A 147 -19.66 -2.80 -18.02
CA PRO A 147 -19.11 -4.02 -18.60
C PRO A 147 -17.61 -4.19 -18.45
N ARG A 148 -16.85 -3.10 -18.19
CA ARG A 148 -15.39 -3.14 -18.21
C ARG A 148 -14.79 -4.04 -17.14
N ARG A 149 -15.33 -4.03 -15.93
CA ARG A 149 -14.88 -4.86 -14.80
C ARG A 149 -16.03 -5.51 -14.04
N SER A 150 -17.13 -5.76 -14.75
CA SER A 150 -18.38 -6.27 -14.17
C SER A 150 -18.19 -7.48 -13.27
N ALA A 151 -17.48 -8.49 -13.73
CA ALA A 151 -17.26 -9.72 -12.96
C ALA A 151 -16.53 -9.49 -11.63
N LEU A 152 -15.55 -8.56 -11.59
CA LEU A 152 -14.86 -8.18 -10.37
C LEU A 152 -15.83 -7.51 -9.40
N PHE A 153 -16.47 -6.43 -9.83
CA PHE A 153 -17.31 -5.65 -8.96
C PHE A 153 -18.60 -6.34 -8.55
N ARG A 154 -19.09 -7.30 -9.37
CA ARG A 154 -20.21 -8.16 -8.96
C ARG A 154 -19.82 -9.04 -7.75
N ARG A 155 -18.65 -9.62 -7.72
CA ARG A 155 -18.17 -10.37 -6.55
C ARG A 155 -18.07 -9.47 -5.32
N GLU A 156 -17.53 -8.27 -5.48
CA GLU A 156 -17.41 -7.31 -4.38
C GLU A 156 -18.79 -6.83 -3.88
N LEU A 157 -19.78 -6.66 -4.77
CA LEU A 157 -21.15 -6.32 -4.38
C LEU A 157 -21.78 -7.41 -3.51
N PHE A 158 -21.67 -8.67 -3.90
CA PHE A 158 -22.20 -9.78 -3.09
C PHE A 158 -21.45 -9.93 -1.77
N ALA A 159 -20.14 -9.71 -1.74
CA ALA A 159 -19.37 -9.67 -0.50
C ALA A 159 -19.83 -8.52 0.42
N ALA A 160 -20.15 -7.35 -0.11
CA ALA A 160 -20.68 -6.23 0.69
C ALA A 160 -22.08 -6.53 1.26
N LEU A 161 -22.94 -7.17 0.47
CA LEU A 161 -24.25 -7.63 0.96
C LEU A 161 -24.11 -8.70 2.06
N GLU A 162 -23.13 -9.58 1.95
CA GLU A 162 -22.83 -10.57 3.00
C GLU A 162 -22.34 -9.91 4.30
N ILE A 163 -21.53 -8.85 4.24
CA ILE A 163 -21.09 -8.08 5.41
C ILE A 163 -22.30 -7.48 6.14
N LEU A 164 -23.26 -6.89 5.41
CA LEU A 164 -24.51 -6.40 5.98
C LEU A 164 -25.35 -7.53 6.58
N ASN A 165 -25.41 -8.67 5.89
CA ASN A 165 -26.18 -9.83 6.33
C ASN A 165 -25.66 -10.43 7.64
N ARG A 166 -24.37 -10.34 7.91
CA ARG A 166 -23.72 -10.74 9.16
C ARG A 166 -24.01 -9.76 10.30
N GLY A 167 -24.34 -8.51 9.99
CA GLY A 167 -24.53 -7.46 10.98
C GLY A 167 -23.23 -6.83 11.47
N ASP A 168 -22.11 -7.02 10.76
CA ASP A 168 -20.82 -6.42 11.09
C ASP A 168 -20.89 -4.88 11.06
N ILE A 169 -21.78 -4.32 10.23
CA ILE A 169 -22.04 -2.88 10.14
C ILE A 169 -23.50 -2.62 9.73
N GLU A 170 -24.06 -1.51 10.19
CA GLU A 170 -25.36 -1.00 9.77
C GLU A 170 -25.27 -0.40 8.36
N PHE A 171 -26.31 -0.58 7.53
CA PHE A 171 -26.33 -0.11 6.14
C PHE A 171 -25.97 1.39 5.98
N PRO A 172 -26.53 2.34 6.78
CA PRO A 172 -26.21 3.77 6.62
C PRO A 172 -24.74 4.10 6.89
N LYS A 173 -24.04 3.24 7.65
CA LYS A 173 -22.63 3.39 8.01
C LYS A 173 -21.70 2.71 6.98
N LEU A 174 -22.21 1.83 6.10
CA LEU A 174 -21.44 1.14 5.09
C LEU A 174 -21.05 2.10 3.97
N ARG A 175 -20.04 2.92 4.27
CA ARG A 175 -19.48 3.91 3.36
C ARG A 175 -18.04 3.60 3.04
N GLY A 176 -17.64 3.99 1.83
CA GLY A 176 -16.30 3.68 1.33
C GLY A 176 -15.83 4.63 0.24
N SER A 177 -14.83 4.19 -0.49
CA SER A 177 -14.31 4.88 -1.68
C SER A 177 -15.28 4.75 -2.87
N TRP A 178 -14.97 5.43 -3.97
CA TRP A 178 -15.71 5.29 -5.22
C TRP A 178 -15.67 3.87 -5.79
N ALA A 179 -14.65 3.08 -5.44
CA ALA A 179 -14.46 1.69 -5.87
C ALA A 179 -14.89 0.65 -4.81
N GLY A 180 -15.56 1.10 -3.75
CA GLY A 180 -16.09 0.21 -2.72
C GLY A 180 -15.09 -0.23 -1.65
N ALA A 181 -13.89 0.38 -1.56
CA ALA A 181 -12.98 0.13 -0.46
C ALA A 181 -13.51 0.80 0.83
N MET A 182 -13.49 0.05 1.95
CA MET A 182 -14.25 0.35 3.16
C MET A 182 -13.37 0.57 4.38
N GLY A 183 -13.87 1.38 5.30
CA GLY A 183 -13.28 1.60 6.62
C GLY A 183 -11.92 2.29 6.60
N GLN A 184 -11.28 2.34 7.75
CA GLN A 184 -9.97 2.99 7.89
C GLN A 184 -8.84 2.22 7.16
N VAL A 185 -9.01 0.92 6.97
CA VAL A 185 -8.04 0.03 6.29
C VAL A 185 -8.23 -0.03 4.77
N GLN A 186 -9.30 0.57 4.26
CA GLN A 186 -9.67 0.58 2.83
C GLN A 186 -9.70 -0.82 2.20
N PHE A 187 -10.23 -1.80 2.93
CA PHE A 187 -10.46 -3.14 2.38
C PHE A 187 -11.60 -3.13 1.37
N ILE A 188 -11.41 -3.79 0.23
CA ILE A 188 -12.55 -4.20 -0.61
C ILE A 188 -13.36 -5.27 0.13
N PRO A 189 -14.65 -5.44 -0.15
CA PRO A 189 -15.51 -6.35 0.60
C PRO A 189 -15.00 -7.78 0.72
N SER A 190 -14.44 -8.36 -0.34
CA SER A 190 -13.85 -9.70 -0.31
C SER A 190 -12.63 -9.78 0.61
N SER A 191 -11.80 -8.74 0.66
CA SER A 191 -10.68 -8.66 1.60
C SER A 191 -11.17 -8.54 3.04
N TYR A 192 -12.23 -7.77 3.29
CA TYR A 192 -12.87 -7.69 4.59
C TYR A 192 -13.33 -9.08 5.08
N LEU A 193 -14.09 -9.80 4.28
CA LEU A 193 -14.59 -11.12 4.65
C LEU A 193 -13.46 -12.10 4.99
N LYS A 194 -12.30 -11.95 4.38
CA LYS A 194 -11.15 -12.83 4.54
C LYS A 194 -10.22 -12.43 5.68
N PHE A 195 -10.01 -11.13 5.89
CA PHE A 195 -8.93 -10.64 6.72
C PHE A 195 -9.35 -9.72 7.87
N ALA A 196 -10.61 -9.21 7.89
CA ALA A 196 -11.05 -8.42 9.02
C ALA A 196 -11.13 -9.27 10.28
N VAL A 197 -10.67 -8.73 11.40
CA VAL A 197 -10.57 -9.39 12.70
C VAL A 197 -11.43 -8.63 13.71
N ASP A 198 -12.16 -9.37 14.53
CA ASP A 198 -12.75 -8.94 15.79
C ASP A 198 -11.70 -9.20 16.88
N TYR A 199 -10.90 -8.18 17.20
CA TYR A 199 -9.75 -8.34 18.09
C TYR A 199 -10.09 -8.03 19.55
N ASP A 200 -11.06 -7.19 19.80
CA ASP A 200 -11.55 -6.90 21.15
C ASP A 200 -12.65 -7.88 21.63
N GLY A 201 -13.13 -8.75 20.73
CA GLY A 201 -14.07 -9.83 21.06
C GLY A 201 -15.51 -9.35 21.30
N ASP A 202 -15.88 -8.19 20.74
CA ASP A 202 -17.26 -7.64 20.90
C ASP A 202 -18.28 -8.30 19.97
N GLY A 203 -17.86 -9.22 19.10
CA GLY A 203 -18.68 -9.93 18.11
C GLY A 203 -18.77 -9.22 16.76
N ARG A 204 -18.03 -8.13 16.54
CA ARG A 204 -17.98 -7.36 15.29
C ARG A 204 -16.56 -7.24 14.79
N ARG A 205 -16.40 -7.00 13.50
CA ARG A 205 -15.11 -6.69 12.88
C ARG A 205 -15.11 -5.25 12.45
N ASP A 206 -15.03 -4.33 13.42
CA ASP A 206 -15.21 -2.90 13.17
C ASP A 206 -13.92 -2.23 12.65
N ILE A 207 -13.71 -2.32 11.35
CA ILE A 207 -12.61 -1.61 10.67
C ILE A 207 -12.89 -0.10 10.47
N TRP A 208 -14.02 0.41 10.94
CA TRP A 208 -14.42 1.82 10.78
C TRP A 208 -14.10 2.67 12.01
N ALA A 209 -14.29 2.12 13.23
CA ALA A 209 -14.20 2.89 14.47
C ALA A 209 -13.29 2.26 15.53
N THR A 210 -13.18 0.93 15.61
CA THR A 210 -12.48 0.22 16.68
C THR A 210 -10.97 0.07 16.37
N PRO A 211 -10.05 0.75 17.09
CA PRO A 211 -8.62 0.69 16.82
C PRO A 211 -8.04 -0.73 16.87
N ALA A 212 -8.52 -1.58 17.79
CA ALA A 212 -8.05 -2.95 17.93
C ALA A 212 -8.29 -3.75 16.64
N ASP A 213 -9.50 -3.69 16.10
CA ASP A 213 -9.88 -4.39 14.88
C ASP A 213 -9.17 -3.81 13.65
N VAL A 214 -9.06 -2.48 13.59
CA VAL A 214 -8.33 -1.78 12.51
C VAL A 214 -6.88 -2.25 12.43
N PHE A 215 -6.15 -2.25 13.55
CA PHE A 215 -4.74 -2.64 13.56
C PHE A 215 -4.56 -4.13 13.32
N ALA A 216 -5.37 -4.97 13.97
CA ALA A 216 -5.32 -6.41 13.80
C ALA A 216 -5.70 -6.84 12.38
N SER A 217 -6.67 -6.18 11.75
CA SER A 217 -7.05 -6.46 10.36
C SER A 217 -5.93 -6.14 9.38
N ILE A 218 -5.21 -5.01 9.55
CA ILE A 218 -4.01 -4.71 8.74
C ILE A 218 -2.94 -5.78 8.96
N ALA A 219 -2.66 -6.14 10.21
CA ALA A 219 -1.64 -7.13 10.55
C ALA A 219 -1.98 -8.51 9.99
N ASN A 220 -3.24 -8.95 10.13
CA ASN A 220 -3.74 -10.20 9.58
C ASN A 220 -3.65 -10.24 8.04
N TYR A 221 -3.96 -9.13 7.38
CA TYR A 221 -3.80 -9.00 5.93
C TYR A 221 -2.34 -9.21 5.51
N MET A 222 -1.41 -8.53 6.18
CA MET A 222 0.03 -8.64 5.88
C MET A 222 0.54 -10.06 6.13
N GLN A 223 0.20 -10.68 7.27
CA GLN A 223 0.57 -12.05 7.60
C GLN A 223 -0.01 -13.04 6.58
N GLY A 224 -1.31 -12.90 6.24
CA GLY A 224 -2.00 -13.76 5.29
C GLY A 224 -1.46 -13.66 3.86
N HIS A 225 -0.72 -12.60 3.54
CA HIS A 225 0.01 -12.40 2.27
C HIS A 225 1.51 -12.68 2.38
N GLY A 226 1.95 -13.40 3.42
CA GLY A 226 3.30 -13.92 3.54
C GLY A 226 4.33 -12.93 4.11
N TRP A 227 3.89 -11.95 4.91
CA TRP A 227 4.81 -11.12 5.67
C TRP A 227 5.60 -11.99 6.64
N ALA A 228 6.93 -11.94 6.57
CA ALA A 228 7.85 -12.64 7.46
C ALA A 228 8.39 -11.67 8.54
N ALA A 229 8.24 -12.04 9.83
CA ALA A 229 8.57 -11.20 10.97
C ALA A 229 10.05 -10.76 11.00
N ASP A 230 10.96 -11.65 10.62
CA ASP A 230 12.40 -11.42 10.69
C ASP A 230 13.01 -10.79 9.43
N ALA A 231 12.16 -10.40 8.47
CA ALA A 231 12.59 -9.84 7.20
C ALA A 231 12.18 -8.38 7.03
N THR A 232 13.03 -7.59 6.39
CA THR A 232 12.69 -6.23 5.97
C THR A 232 11.98 -6.23 4.62
N TRP A 233 11.24 -5.15 4.32
CA TRP A 233 10.60 -4.95 3.01
C TRP A 233 11.60 -4.60 1.90
N GLY A 234 12.65 -3.84 2.22
CA GLY A 234 13.60 -3.34 1.23
C GLY A 234 14.55 -2.29 1.77
N ARG A 235 15.31 -1.70 0.86
CA ARG A 235 16.21 -0.57 1.13
C ARG A 235 16.47 0.26 -0.11
N GLU A 236 16.65 1.55 0.05
CA GLU A 236 17.07 2.43 -1.02
C GLU A 236 18.57 2.24 -1.33
N VAL A 237 18.91 2.27 -2.64
CA VAL A 237 20.26 1.99 -3.12
C VAL A 237 20.72 3.00 -4.16
N LYS A 238 22.04 3.15 -4.31
CA LYS A 238 22.66 3.96 -5.33
C LYS A 238 23.16 3.07 -6.49
N ILE A 239 22.83 3.47 -7.71
CA ILE A 239 23.20 2.75 -8.93
C ILE A 239 23.75 3.75 -9.94
N SER A 240 24.98 3.53 -10.42
CA SER A 240 25.56 4.35 -11.48
C SER A 240 24.88 4.10 -12.84
N GLY A 241 25.02 5.02 -13.78
CA GLY A 241 24.48 4.84 -15.14
C GLY A 241 25.00 3.59 -15.84
N ASN A 242 26.31 3.26 -15.66
CA ASN A 242 26.89 2.04 -16.20
C ASN A 242 26.29 0.78 -15.56
N ALA A 243 26.10 0.78 -14.24
CA ALA A 243 25.47 -0.33 -13.54
C ALA A 243 24.00 -0.50 -13.98
N LYS A 244 23.24 0.60 -14.18
CA LYS A 244 21.87 0.54 -14.71
C LYS A 244 21.81 -0.16 -16.07
N ARG A 245 22.73 0.18 -17.00
CA ARG A 245 22.79 -0.48 -18.32
C ARG A 245 23.13 -1.97 -18.20
N ARG A 246 24.11 -2.33 -17.37
CA ARG A 246 24.44 -3.73 -17.13
C ARG A 246 23.27 -4.51 -16.57
N ILE A 247 22.59 -3.99 -15.56
CA ILE A 247 21.41 -4.63 -14.96
C ILE A 247 20.32 -4.82 -16.01
N ALA A 248 20.03 -3.82 -16.83
CA ALA A 248 19.02 -3.92 -17.87
C ALA A 248 19.32 -5.02 -18.91
N ASN A 249 20.58 -5.32 -19.16
CA ASN A 249 21.01 -6.34 -20.13
C ASN A 249 21.18 -7.73 -19.51
N GLU A 250 21.53 -7.82 -18.23
CA GLU A 250 21.94 -9.07 -17.58
C GLU A 250 20.88 -9.66 -16.62
N VAL A 251 19.85 -8.88 -16.25
CA VAL A 251 18.86 -9.30 -15.26
C VAL A 251 17.45 -9.25 -15.84
N GLU A 252 16.81 -10.40 -15.83
CA GLU A 252 15.44 -10.53 -16.34
C GLU A 252 14.42 -9.79 -15.50
N ARG A 253 13.31 -9.42 -16.14
CA ARG A 253 12.13 -8.92 -15.45
C ARG A 253 11.35 -10.07 -14.85
N ARG A 254 10.65 -9.79 -13.75
CA ARG A 254 9.79 -10.77 -13.09
C ARG A 254 8.47 -10.90 -13.84
N ASP A 255 7.95 -12.10 -13.91
CA ASP A 255 6.55 -12.33 -14.29
C ASP A 255 5.60 -11.93 -13.16
N GLY A 256 4.38 -11.55 -13.52
CA GLY A 256 3.41 -11.19 -12.50
C GLY A 256 2.04 -10.81 -13.02
N THR A 257 1.06 -10.91 -12.14
CA THR A 257 -0.36 -10.63 -12.42
C THR A 257 -0.66 -9.15 -12.58
N CYS A 258 0.17 -8.28 -12.02
CA CYS A 258 0.01 -6.82 -12.11
C CYS A 258 1.26 -6.13 -12.64
N GLN A 259 1.10 -4.87 -13.10
CA GLN A 259 2.17 -4.12 -13.74
C GLN A 259 3.41 -3.94 -12.84
N ALA A 260 3.21 -3.60 -11.57
CA ALA A 260 4.35 -3.40 -10.66
C ALA A 260 5.22 -4.67 -10.54
N ARG A 261 4.63 -5.85 -10.51
CA ARG A 261 5.41 -7.10 -10.49
C ARG A 261 6.21 -7.32 -11.76
N ARG A 262 5.67 -6.95 -12.92
CA ARG A 262 6.37 -7.05 -14.22
C ARG A 262 7.47 -5.99 -14.39
N ASP A 263 7.34 -4.85 -13.72
CA ASP A 263 8.31 -3.74 -13.82
C ASP A 263 9.54 -3.92 -12.94
N MET A 264 9.54 -4.88 -12.00
CA MET A 264 10.72 -5.20 -11.19
C MET A 264 11.54 -6.35 -11.78
N THR A 265 12.79 -6.47 -11.36
CA THR A 265 13.63 -7.58 -11.78
C THR A 265 13.29 -8.89 -11.05
N THR A 266 13.78 -10.01 -11.55
CA THR A 266 13.88 -11.25 -10.78
C THR A 266 14.75 -11.04 -9.54
N GLY A 267 14.56 -11.87 -8.51
CA GLY A 267 15.33 -11.82 -7.27
C GLY A 267 16.72 -12.43 -7.45
N LEU A 268 17.76 -11.70 -7.08
CA LEU A 268 19.13 -12.16 -7.09
C LEU A 268 19.78 -12.07 -5.70
N PRO A 269 20.80 -12.93 -5.40
CA PRO A 269 21.61 -12.80 -4.19
C PRO A 269 22.27 -11.42 -4.10
N VAL A 270 22.47 -10.90 -2.89
CA VAL A 270 23.09 -9.58 -2.67
C VAL A 270 24.49 -9.50 -3.25
N GLU A 271 25.24 -10.59 -3.29
CA GLU A 271 26.56 -10.68 -3.92
C GLU A 271 26.51 -10.36 -5.41
N ARG A 272 25.46 -10.83 -6.10
CA ARG A 272 25.29 -10.52 -7.53
C ARG A 272 24.98 -9.02 -7.73
N TRP A 273 24.14 -8.43 -6.87
CA TRP A 273 23.89 -6.98 -6.88
C TRP A 273 25.16 -6.17 -6.63
N ARG A 274 26.03 -6.61 -5.70
CA ARG A 274 27.35 -6.00 -5.48
C ARG A 274 28.23 -6.03 -6.72
N ALA A 275 28.28 -7.18 -7.40
CA ALA A 275 29.05 -7.38 -8.63
C ALA A 275 28.53 -6.51 -9.78
N LEU A 276 27.21 -6.30 -9.85
CA LEU A 276 26.58 -5.40 -10.82
C LEU A 276 26.80 -3.91 -10.52
N GLY A 277 27.40 -3.57 -9.37
CA GLY A 277 27.74 -2.19 -9.01
C GLY A 277 26.68 -1.47 -8.18
N VAL A 278 25.74 -2.19 -7.59
CA VAL A 278 24.77 -1.62 -6.64
C VAL A 278 25.46 -1.32 -5.32
N ARG A 279 25.19 -0.16 -4.73
CA ARG A 279 25.80 0.35 -3.49
C ARG A 279 24.72 0.87 -2.53
N THR A 280 25.07 1.03 -1.28
CA THR A 280 24.27 1.78 -0.31
C THR A 280 24.19 3.26 -0.72
N LEU A 281 23.26 4.03 -0.14
CA LEU A 281 23.12 5.47 -0.47
C LEU A 281 24.42 6.27 -0.25
N ASN A 282 25.21 5.93 0.76
CA ASN A 282 26.49 6.55 1.04
C ASN A 282 27.65 5.99 0.17
N GLY A 283 27.35 5.14 -0.83
CA GLY A 283 28.32 4.60 -1.78
C GLY A 283 29.10 3.39 -1.30
N GLN A 284 28.87 2.90 -0.09
CA GLN A 284 29.54 1.72 0.46
C GLN A 284 29.02 0.42 -0.17
N ARG A 285 29.75 -0.66 0.05
CA ARG A 285 29.31 -2.01 -0.33
C ARG A 285 28.04 -2.39 0.44
N LEU A 286 27.08 -3.01 -0.24
CA LEU A 286 25.89 -3.53 0.43
C LEU A 286 26.28 -4.50 1.55
N PRO A 287 25.65 -4.46 2.73
CA PRO A 287 25.90 -5.47 3.76
C PRO A 287 25.44 -6.86 3.28
N PRO A 288 26.01 -7.95 3.83
CA PRO A 288 25.51 -9.29 3.55
C PRO A 288 24.02 -9.35 3.92
N ALA A 289 23.23 -10.02 3.10
CA ALA A 289 21.83 -10.27 3.37
C ALA A 289 21.48 -11.64 2.78
N THR A 290 20.73 -12.40 3.52
CA THR A 290 20.39 -13.79 3.18
C THR A 290 19.32 -13.93 2.12
N PRO A 291 18.21 -13.12 2.11
CA PRO A 291 17.20 -13.28 1.07
C PRO A 291 17.66 -12.67 -0.25
N ASN A 292 17.22 -13.28 -1.34
CA ASN A 292 17.33 -12.65 -2.66
C ASN A 292 16.57 -11.33 -2.67
N ALA A 293 17.11 -10.36 -3.38
CA ALA A 293 16.48 -9.06 -3.58
C ALA A 293 16.13 -8.85 -5.05
N ALA A 294 15.02 -8.22 -5.33
CA ALA A 294 14.68 -7.69 -6.64
C ALA A 294 14.95 -6.18 -6.69
N LEU A 295 15.16 -5.64 -7.89
CA LEU A 295 15.35 -4.21 -8.09
C LEU A 295 14.08 -3.54 -8.59
N VAL A 296 13.69 -2.48 -7.91
CA VAL A 296 12.68 -1.53 -8.35
C VAL A 296 13.37 -0.19 -8.61
N SER A 297 13.13 0.41 -9.77
CA SER A 297 13.72 1.69 -10.16
C SER A 297 12.65 2.69 -10.56
N GLY A 298 12.67 3.85 -9.91
CA GLY A 298 12.01 5.06 -10.37
C GLY A 298 12.92 5.84 -11.36
N ARG A 299 12.58 7.10 -11.56
CA ARG A 299 13.39 8.01 -12.41
C ARG A 299 14.74 8.32 -11.78
N SER A 300 14.77 8.67 -10.50
CA SER A 300 15.99 9.07 -9.76
C SER A 300 16.33 8.16 -8.59
N ARG A 301 15.37 7.44 -8.03
CA ARG A 301 15.54 6.55 -6.88
C ARG A 301 15.48 5.08 -7.28
N SER A 302 16.22 4.24 -6.57
CA SER A 302 16.22 2.78 -6.80
C SER A 302 16.21 2.04 -5.47
N PHE A 303 15.55 0.89 -5.44
CA PHE A 303 15.35 0.11 -4.24
C PHE A 303 15.64 -1.36 -4.50
N LEU A 304 16.41 -1.99 -3.61
CA LEU A 304 16.41 -3.43 -3.48
C LEU A 304 15.27 -3.81 -2.53
N VAL A 305 14.38 -4.68 -3.01
CA VAL A 305 13.19 -5.12 -2.29
C VAL A 305 13.26 -6.62 -2.05
N TYR A 306 12.76 -7.07 -0.89
CA TYR A 306 12.82 -8.44 -0.44
C TYR A 306 11.42 -9.07 -0.41
N GLN A 307 11.31 -10.28 0.14
CA GLN A 307 10.06 -11.04 0.19
C GLN A 307 8.87 -10.24 0.74
N ASN A 308 9.07 -9.50 1.82
CA ASN A 308 8.01 -8.71 2.45
C ASN A 308 7.43 -7.60 1.55
N TYR A 309 8.15 -7.22 0.50
CA TYR A 309 7.64 -6.28 -0.49
C TYR A 309 6.47 -6.84 -1.29
N ASP A 310 6.42 -8.16 -1.50
CA ASP A 310 5.30 -8.79 -2.18
C ASP A 310 3.99 -8.66 -1.40
N ALA A 311 4.05 -8.74 -0.06
CA ALA A 311 2.88 -8.51 0.79
C ALA A 311 2.36 -7.06 0.69
N LEU A 312 3.25 -6.06 0.56
CA LEU A 312 2.86 -4.67 0.30
C LEU A 312 2.20 -4.50 -1.08
N LEU A 313 2.67 -5.22 -2.10
CA LEU A 313 2.06 -5.20 -3.43
C LEU A 313 0.68 -5.89 -3.46
N GLU A 314 0.39 -6.82 -2.55
CA GLU A 314 -0.97 -7.38 -2.41
C GLU A 314 -1.95 -6.34 -1.87
N TYR A 315 -1.51 -5.46 -0.97
CA TYR A 315 -2.35 -4.38 -0.47
C TYR A 315 -2.70 -3.39 -1.59
N ASN A 316 -1.69 -2.96 -2.33
CA ASN A 316 -1.88 -2.12 -3.52
C ASN A 316 -0.75 -2.39 -4.51
N CYS A 317 -1.09 -2.93 -5.69
CA CYS A 317 -0.11 -3.30 -6.70
C CYS A 317 0.45 -2.10 -7.48
N ALA A 318 1.12 -1.20 -6.73
CA ALA A 318 1.84 -0.05 -7.27
C ALA A 318 3.15 0.14 -6.51
N HIS A 319 4.27 0.27 -7.22
CA HIS A 319 5.58 0.54 -6.59
C HIS A 319 5.58 1.82 -5.74
N SER A 320 4.90 2.85 -6.20
CA SER A 320 4.77 4.12 -5.46
C SER A 320 4.13 3.91 -4.09
N TYR A 321 3.07 3.09 -4.02
CA TYR A 321 2.41 2.73 -2.77
C TYR A 321 3.32 1.88 -1.87
N ALA A 322 3.80 0.75 -2.36
CA ALA A 322 4.55 -0.21 -1.56
C ALA A 322 5.84 0.40 -0.98
N ILE A 323 6.57 1.20 -1.77
CA ILE A 323 7.75 1.94 -1.31
C ILE A 323 7.37 3.03 -0.30
N ALA A 324 6.27 3.76 -0.52
CA ALA A 324 5.83 4.76 0.44
C ALA A 324 5.43 4.13 1.79
N ALA A 325 4.76 2.98 1.78
CA ALA A 325 4.39 2.23 2.99
C ALA A 325 5.64 1.81 3.79
N GLY A 326 6.60 1.18 3.13
CA GLY A 326 7.84 0.77 3.77
C GLY A 326 8.65 1.94 4.31
N LEU A 327 8.85 2.99 3.51
CA LEU A 327 9.59 4.18 3.94
C LEU A 327 8.88 4.96 5.06
N LEU A 328 7.54 5.06 5.03
CA LEU A 328 6.78 5.72 6.09
C LEU A 328 6.91 4.93 7.39
N ALA A 329 6.80 3.59 7.33
CA ALA A 329 7.04 2.72 8.47
C ALA A 329 8.44 2.91 9.07
N ASP A 330 9.48 2.91 8.23
CA ASP A 330 10.86 3.15 8.66
C ASP A 330 11.02 4.51 9.36
N ARG A 331 10.36 5.56 8.85
CA ARG A 331 10.43 6.92 9.44
C ARG A 331 9.62 7.05 10.72
N ILE A 332 8.49 6.36 10.83
CA ILE A 332 7.69 6.31 12.06
C ILE A 332 8.46 5.57 13.15
N GLY A 333 9.00 4.39 12.85
CA GLY A 333 9.71 3.52 13.77
C GLY A 333 11.12 4.01 14.16
N ALA A 334 11.73 4.91 13.36
CA ALA A 334 13.03 5.47 13.70
C ALA A 334 12.96 6.24 15.00
N ARG A 335 13.72 5.80 16.03
CA ARG A 335 13.90 6.58 17.27
C ARG A 335 14.37 7.98 16.90
N GLN A 336 13.68 9.01 17.39
CA GLN A 336 14.23 10.34 17.34
C GLN A 336 15.53 10.30 18.14
N ALA A 337 16.67 10.67 17.53
CA ALA A 337 17.82 11.05 18.31
C ALA A 337 17.33 12.09 19.33
N PRO A 338 17.68 11.98 20.62
CA PRO A 338 17.30 12.98 21.61
C PRO A 338 17.64 14.33 20.98
N ARG A 339 16.66 15.24 20.89
CA ARG A 339 16.94 16.63 20.53
C ARG A 339 17.95 17.06 21.58
N GLY A 340 19.19 17.34 21.15
CA GLY A 340 20.20 17.81 22.04
C GLY A 340 19.56 18.94 22.85
N GLU A 341 19.42 18.74 24.13
CA GLU A 341 19.20 19.87 25.05
C GLU A 341 20.28 20.88 24.67
N PRO A 342 19.95 22.17 24.51
CA PRO A 342 20.99 23.17 24.31
C PRO A 342 21.97 22.94 25.42
N THR A 343 23.21 22.61 25.07
CA THR A 343 24.29 22.40 26.00
C THR A 343 24.29 23.63 26.91
N GLN A 344 23.73 23.53 28.13
CA GLN A 344 23.93 24.52 29.13
C GLN A 344 25.44 24.62 29.23
N GLN A 345 25.99 25.75 28.78
CA GLN A 345 27.38 26.09 29.03
C GLN A 345 27.57 25.99 30.54
N ILE A 346 28.24 24.92 30.96
CA ILE A 346 28.67 24.78 32.35
C ILE A 346 29.46 26.06 32.63
N PRO A 347 29.06 26.90 33.62
CA PRO A 347 29.82 28.07 33.99
C PRO A 347 31.22 27.59 34.31
N LYS A 348 32.23 28.16 33.63
CA LYS A 348 33.64 27.90 33.91
C LYS A 348 33.88 28.07 35.38
N ALA A 349 34.30 27.01 36.07
CA ALA A 349 34.63 27.06 37.50
C ALA A 349 35.57 28.24 37.75
N PRO A 350 35.37 29.02 38.83
CA PRO A 350 36.28 30.13 39.17
C PRO A 350 37.68 29.59 39.33
N GLN A 351 38.64 30.21 38.63
CA GLN A 351 40.06 29.88 38.78
C GLN A 351 40.47 30.12 40.24
N PRO A 352 41.24 29.20 40.84
CA PRO A 352 41.76 29.42 42.18
C PRO A 352 42.68 30.68 42.23
N PRO A 353 42.68 31.45 43.33
CA PRO A 353 43.46 32.66 43.43
C PRO A 353 44.95 32.36 43.26
N GLN A 354 45.61 33.13 42.39
CA GLN A 354 47.05 33.06 42.19
C GLN A 354 47.75 33.44 43.44
N ALA A 355 48.65 32.59 43.91
CA ALA A 355 49.54 32.92 45.11
C ALA A 355 50.40 34.13 44.82
N PRO A 356 50.68 34.98 45.84
CA PRO A 356 51.45 36.18 45.67
C PRO A 356 52.90 35.86 45.30
N ARG A 357 53.38 36.49 44.21
CA ARG A 357 54.78 36.39 43.74
C ARG A 357 55.66 37.04 44.84
N THR A 358 56.43 36.25 45.56
CA THR A 358 57.51 36.72 46.44
C THR A 358 58.62 37.33 45.54
N ARG A 359 58.87 38.63 45.86
CA ARG A 359 60.02 39.43 45.37
C ARG A 359 61.24 38.96 46.10
N GLY A 360 62.26 38.48 45.41
CA GLY A 360 63.56 38.37 46.05
C GLY A 360 64.41 37.18 45.52
N GLN A 361 65.28 37.43 44.54
CA GLN A 361 66.74 37.30 44.76
C GLN A 361 67.46 37.60 43.44
N GLN A 362 68.12 38.72 43.44
CA GLN A 362 69.24 39.09 42.60
C GLN A 362 70.48 38.28 42.98
N ALA A 363 71.33 38.11 42.03
CA ALA A 363 72.73 37.74 42.02
C ALA A 363 72.91 36.31 41.35
N ALA A 364 73.85 36.11 40.45
CA ALA A 364 75.14 36.79 40.21
C ALA A 364 75.59 36.40 38.79
N GLU A 365 76.12 37.35 38.10
CA GLU A 365 77.00 37.21 36.97
C GLU A 365 78.16 36.30 37.27
N LYS A 366 78.60 35.46 36.33
CA LYS A 366 80.05 35.14 36.21
C LYS A 366 80.34 34.87 34.69
N PRO A 367 81.59 35.29 34.31
CA PRO A 367 81.86 35.60 32.87
C PRO A 367 82.39 34.43 32.07
N SER A 368 82.38 34.70 30.77
CA SER A 368 83.03 34.06 29.71
C SER A 368 84.45 33.69 29.91
N LEU A 369 84.93 32.52 29.37
CA LEU A 369 86.26 32.37 28.82
C LEU A 369 86.27 31.18 27.80
N LYS A 370 86.65 31.61 26.55
CA LYS A 370 87.17 30.89 25.42
C LYS A 370 86.21 29.97 24.63
#